data_f6c318bbf6436f4e11f35e4ebfa6807d
#
_entry.id   f6c318bbf6436f4e11f35e4ebfa6807d
#
_cell.length_a   1.000
_cell.length_b   1.000
_cell.length_c   1.000
_cell.angle_alpha   90.00
_cell.angle_beta   90.00
_cell.angle_gamma   90.00
#
_symmetry.space_group_name_H-M   'P 1'
#
loop_
_entity.id
_entity.type
_entity.pdbx_description
1 polymer ?
#
loop_
_entity_poly.entity_id
_entity_poly.type
_entity_poly.pdbx_seq_one_letter_code
_entity_poly.pdbx_strand_id
1 'polypeptide(L)'
;MFYLPAAVACLLEATRVVITAIRRTRSGAPPKVTMHRSGGAVIRSSPAFRAGYILFLANTLVSATVFAVGFWTDRMTFPMSDGQLIVFPYVAAGLALFAAAALGCFACGWLRFPEIACTPDTLTVQSLKVRDEIAWADVEAIEPSASGNSMAILVEPRDGAKVAVEVFYRGPLAPSPEAPIVSVVDLFPTGPEALLDFLRYYLDRPESRAELGNGRAVERLQQ
;
A
#
# COMPACT_ATOMS: atom_id res chain seq x y z
N MET A 1 -31.84 -6.58 18.79
CA MET A 1 -30.88 -5.69 19.50
C MET A 1 -29.41 -6.15 19.48
N PHE A 2 -29.07 -7.34 18.99
CA PHE A 2 -27.72 -7.91 19.07
C PHE A 2 -26.75 -7.57 17.90
N TYR A 3 -27.25 -7.04 16.80
CA TYR A 3 -26.44 -6.88 15.56
C TYR A 3 -25.55 -5.63 15.55
N LEU A 4 -25.93 -4.52 16.19
CA LEU A 4 -25.11 -3.33 16.27
C LEU A 4 -23.81 -3.56 17.06
N PRO A 5 -23.85 -4.16 18.26
CA PRO A 5 -22.62 -4.51 18.97
C PRO A 5 -21.73 -5.46 18.18
N ALA A 6 -22.31 -6.42 17.45
CA ALA A 6 -21.54 -7.35 16.62
C ALA A 6 -20.87 -6.64 15.45
N ALA A 7 -21.55 -5.77 14.73
CA ALA A 7 -20.99 -4.99 13.63
C ALA A 7 -19.88 -4.04 14.11
N VAL A 8 -20.11 -3.34 15.23
CA VAL A 8 -19.08 -2.48 15.85
C VAL A 8 -17.90 -3.30 16.34
N ALA A 9 -18.12 -4.46 16.98
CA ALA A 9 -17.05 -5.35 17.40
C ALA A 9 -16.22 -5.86 16.21
N CYS A 10 -16.86 -6.26 15.11
CA CYS A 10 -16.18 -6.67 13.89
C CYS A 10 -15.34 -5.52 13.29
N LEU A 11 -15.86 -4.29 13.29
CA LEU A 11 -15.15 -3.12 12.78
C LEU A 11 -13.94 -2.76 13.67
N LEU A 12 -14.10 -2.85 14.98
CA LEU A 12 -13.04 -2.64 15.95
C LEU A 12 -11.95 -3.73 15.85
N GLU A 13 -12.33 -5.00 15.69
CA GLU A 13 -11.37 -6.09 15.52
C GLU A 13 -10.64 -5.99 14.18
N ALA A 14 -11.31 -5.65 13.07
CA ALA A 14 -10.64 -5.42 11.79
C ALA A 14 -9.66 -4.24 11.89
N THR A 15 -10.06 -3.14 12.52
CA THR A 15 -9.18 -1.98 12.77
C THR A 15 -7.99 -2.39 13.65
N ARG A 16 -8.21 -3.19 14.69
CA ARG A 16 -7.17 -3.72 15.57
C ARG A 16 -6.20 -4.63 14.81
N VAL A 17 -6.69 -5.49 13.92
CA VAL A 17 -5.85 -6.35 13.07
C VAL A 17 -4.98 -5.52 12.15
N VAL A 18 -5.53 -4.49 11.49
CA VAL A 18 -4.78 -3.58 10.63
C VAL A 18 -3.72 -2.81 11.43
N ILE A 19 -4.09 -2.21 12.57
CA ILE A 19 -3.15 -1.49 13.44
C ILE A 19 -2.07 -2.42 13.97
N THR A 20 -2.43 -3.65 14.35
CA THR A 20 -1.46 -4.64 14.85
C THR A 20 -0.54 -5.12 13.74
N ALA A 21 -1.05 -5.29 12.51
CA ALA A 21 -0.24 -5.60 11.34
C ALA A 21 0.74 -4.47 11.04
N ILE A 22 0.29 -3.21 11.05
CA ILE A 22 1.15 -2.02 10.86
C ILE A 22 2.19 -1.93 12.00
N ARG A 23 1.80 -2.15 13.25
CA ARG A 23 2.75 -2.13 14.38
C ARG A 23 3.77 -3.26 14.31
N ARG A 24 3.38 -4.46 13.88
CA ARG A 24 4.31 -5.59 13.69
C ARG A 24 5.30 -5.36 12.54
N THR A 25 4.91 -4.62 11.51
CA THR A 25 5.86 -4.21 10.46
C THR A 25 6.90 -3.22 10.99
N ARG A 26 6.55 -2.40 11.99
CA ARG A 26 7.46 -1.46 12.65
C ARG A 26 8.42 -2.13 13.67
N SER A 27 8.15 -3.34 14.13
CA SER A 27 8.92 -3.98 15.21
C SER A 27 10.01 -4.95 14.74
N GLY A 28 10.69 -4.63 13.64
CA GLY A 28 12.01 -5.23 13.33
C GLY A 28 12.00 -6.71 12.93
N ALA A 29 10.91 -7.25 12.39
CA ALA A 29 10.98 -8.53 11.72
C ALA A 29 11.92 -8.40 10.50
N PRO A 30 12.86 -9.36 10.30
CA PRO A 30 13.80 -9.28 9.18
C PRO A 30 13.02 -9.14 7.86
N PRO A 31 13.45 -8.22 6.99
CA PRO A 31 12.78 -7.97 5.73
C PRO A 31 12.76 -9.24 4.89
N LYS A 32 11.58 -9.66 4.47
CA LYS A 32 11.47 -10.71 3.45
C LYS A 32 11.75 -10.11 2.09
N VAL A 33 13.05 -9.96 1.79
CA VAL A 33 13.49 -9.69 0.43
C VAL A 33 13.42 -11.00 -0.34
N THR A 34 12.73 -10.98 -1.46
CA THR A 34 12.64 -12.14 -2.35
C THR A 34 13.40 -11.84 -3.64
N MET A 35 14.14 -12.83 -4.13
CA MET A 35 14.73 -12.72 -5.47
C MET A 35 13.65 -12.76 -6.53
N HIS A 36 13.68 -11.82 -7.45
CA HIS A 36 12.84 -11.84 -8.63
C HIS A 36 13.37 -12.86 -9.64
N ARG A 37 12.48 -13.48 -10.44
CA ARG A 37 12.88 -14.43 -11.51
C ARG A 37 13.85 -13.83 -12.53
N SER A 38 13.84 -12.51 -12.70
CA SER A 38 14.74 -11.76 -13.59
C SER A 38 16.09 -11.38 -12.94
N GLY A 39 16.41 -11.90 -11.73
CA GLY A 39 17.68 -11.58 -11.07
C GLY A 39 17.71 -10.18 -10.46
N GLY A 40 16.78 -9.86 -9.56
CA GLY A 40 16.74 -8.59 -8.81
C GLY A 40 16.27 -8.79 -7.39
N ALA A 41 16.58 -7.85 -6.50
CA ALA A 41 16.06 -7.80 -5.14
C ALA A 41 14.68 -7.16 -5.15
N VAL A 42 13.67 -7.83 -4.58
CA VAL A 42 12.30 -7.32 -4.51
C VAL A 42 11.88 -7.20 -3.05
N ILE A 43 11.51 -6.00 -2.67
CA ILE A 43 11.01 -5.64 -1.35
C ILE A 43 9.50 -5.43 -1.47
N ARG A 44 8.74 -6.31 -0.85
CA ARG A 44 7.27 -6.29 -0.91
C ARG A 44 6.68 -5.79 0.38
N SER A 45 5.52 -5.13 0.27
CA SER A 45 4.70 -4.84 1.43
C SER A 45 4.38 -6.11 2.23
N SER A 46 4.31 -5.97 3.56
CA SER A 46 4.08 -7.09 4.49
C SER A 46 2.85 -7.92 4.09
N PRO A 47 2.95 -9.27 4.05
CA PRO A 47 1.80 -10.13 3.80
C PRO A 47 0.66 -9.89 4.80
N ALA A 48 1.01 -9.61 6.07
CA ALA A 48 0.03 -9.30 7.11
C ALA A 48 -0.70 -7.99 6.81
N PHE A 49 0.01 -6.97 6.31
CA PHE A 49 -0.60 -5.72 5.87
C PHE A 49 -1.57 -5.97 4.71
N ARG A 50 -1.14 -6.71 3.67
CA ARG A 50 -1.98 -7.02 2.51
C ARG A 50 -3.25 -7.77 2.90
N ALA A 51 -3.11 -8.84 3.69
CA ALA A 51 -4.26 -9.59 4.19
C ALA A 51 -5.18 -8.74 5.07
N GLY A 52 -4.60 -7.96 6.00
CA GLY A 52 -5.35 -7.06 6.87
C GLY A 52 -6.13 -5.99 6.10
N TYR A 53 -5.53 -5.43 5.05
CA TYR A 53 -6.20 -4.43 4.21
C TYR A 53 -7.38 -5.02 3.42
N ILE A 54 -7.22 -6.20 2.82
CA ILE A 54 -8.32 -6.89 2.13
C ILE A 54 -9.42 -7.29 3.10
N LEU A 55 -9.06 -7.83 4.28
CA LEU A 55 -10.03 -8.16 5.33
C LEU A 55 -10.78 -6.92 5.82
N PHE A 56 -10.10 -5.79 5.99
CA PHE A 56 -10.74 -4.53 6.35
C PHE A 56 -11.78 -4.09 5.32
N LEU A 57 -11.45 -4.12 4.03
CA LEU A 57 -12.39 -3.79 2.95
C LEU A 57 -13.57 -4.77 2.92
N ALA A 58 -13.32 -6.07 3.02
CA ALA A 58 -14.36 -7.08 3.03
C ALA A 58 -15.31 -6.92 4.23
N ASN A 59 -14.76 -6.67 5.43
CA ASN A 59 -15.55 -6.41 6.62
C ASN A 59 -16.36 -5.11 6.51
N THR A 60 -15.76 -4.04 5.97
CA THR A 60 -16.47 -2.79 5.70
C THR A 60 -17.63 -3.01 4.74
N LEU A 61 -17.42 -3.76 3.66
CA LEU A 61 -18.47 -4.10 2.69
C LEU A 61 -19.63 -4.82 3.39
N VAL A 62 -19.34 -5.90 4.11
CA VAL A 62 -20.38 -6.71 4.77
C VAL A 62 -21.12 -5.88 5.83
N SER A 63 -20.39 -5.22 6.74
CA SER A 63 -21.01 -4.47 7.84
C SER A 63 -21.84 -3.30 7.34
N ALA A 64 -21.33 -2.54 6.37
CA ALA A 64 -22.04 -1.41 5.80
C ALA A 64 -23.28 -1.86 5.00
N THR A 65 -23.20 -2.98 4.27
CA THR A 65 -24.36 -3.55 3.55
C THR A 65 -25.43 -4.02 4.54
N VAL A 66 -25.02 -4.79 5.57
CA VAL A 66 -25.97 -5.29 6.60
C VAL A 66 -26.66 -4.12 7.30
N PHE A 67 -25.91 -3.06 7.61
CA PHE A 67 -26.47 -1.86 8.24
C PHE A 67 -27.49 -1.16 7.31
N ALA A 68 -27.11 -0.86 6.06
CA ALA A 68 -27.97 -0.16 5.13
C ALA A 68 -29.25 -0.95 4.81
N VAL A 69 -29.12 -2.25 4.50
CA VAL A 69 -30.26 -3.12 4.20
C VAL A 69 -31.15 -3.32 5.43
N GLY A 70 -30.54 -3.56 6.59
CA GLY A 70 -31.28 -3.74 7.85
C GLY A 70 -32.10 -2.53 8.23
N PHE A 71 -31.61 -1.33 7.95
CA PHE A 71 -32.32 -0.09 8.14
C PHE A 71 -33.51 0.04 7.16
N TRP A 72 -33.25 -0.10 5.85
CA TRP A 72 -34.30 0.06 4.82
C TRP A 72 -35.39 -1.02 4.85
N THR A 73 -35.11 -2.16 5.49
CA THR A 73 -36.11 -3.25 5.65
C THR A 73 -36.81 -3.22 7.00
N ASP A 74 -36.58 -2.19 7.81
CA ASP A 74 -37.12 -2.02 9.18
C ASP A 74 -36.86 -3.21 10.12
N ARG A 75 -35.80 -3.97 9.80
CA ARG A 75 -35.38 -5.14 10.60
C ARG A 75 -34.44 -4.78 11.74
N MET A 76 -33.94 -3.55 11.77
CA MET A 76 -33.02 -3.06 12.80
C MET A 76 -33.52 -1.73 13.35
N THR A 77 -33.61 -1.65 14.66
CA THR A 77 -33.85 -0.41 15.39
C THR A 77 -32.54 0.09 15.98
N PHE A 78 -32.19 1.32 15.70
CA PHE A 78 -30.96 1.93 16.18
C PHE A 78 -31.29 3.02 17.22
N PRO A 79 -30.57 3.10 18.33
CA PRO A 79 -30.71 4.18 19.31
C PRO A 79 -30.02 5.46 18.80
N MET A 80 -30.54 6.04 17.74
CA MET A 80 -30.01 7.22 17.07
C MET A 80 -31.09 8.30 17.00
N SER A 81 -30.67 9.57 16.87
CA SER A 81 -31.59 10.67 16.62
C SER A 81 -32.18 10.61 15.22
N ASP A 82 -33.42 11.19 15.04
CA ASP A 82 -34.11 11.17 13.74
C ASP A 82 -33.25 11.71 12.60
N GLY A 83 -32.48 12.79 12.84
CA GLY A 83 -31.56 13.34 11.83
C GLY A 83 -30.45 12.42 11.43
N GLN A 84 -29.93 11.61 12.37
CA GLN A 84 -28.91 10.60 12.08
C GLN A 84 -29.49 9.43 11.29
N LEU A 85 -30.71 9.01 11.62
CA LEU A 85 -31.41 7.93 10.91
C LEU A 85 -31.64 8.25 9.43
N ILE A 86 -31.75 9.54 9.06
CA ILE A 86 -31.91 9.95 7.66
C ILE A 86 -30.58 9.79 6.88
N VAL A 87 -29.44 10.11 7.48
CA VAL A 87 -28.15 10.23 6.77
C VAL A 87 -27.32 8.94 6.80
N PHE A 88 -27.27 8.28 7.96
CA PHE A 88 -26.37 7.13 8.16
C PHE A 88 -26.57 5.96 7.20
N PRO A 89 -27.77 5.56 6.79
CA PRO A 89 -27.97 4.46 5.85
C PRO A 89 -27.36 4.74 4.48
N TYR A 90 -27.45 6.01 4.02
CA TYR A 90 -26.86 6.42 2.74
C TYR A 90 -25.33 6.46 2.81
N VAL A 91 -24.78 6.93 3.94
CA VAL A 91 -23.33 6.88 4.18
C VAL A 91 -22.84 5.44 4.21
N ALA A 92 -23.57 4.54 4.89
CA ALA A 92 -23.24 3.12 4.91
C ALA A 92 -23.31 2.49 3.52
N ALA A 93 -24.35 2.80 2.73
CA ALA A 93 -24.43 2.33 1.35
C ALA A 93 -23.28 2.87 0.49
N GLY A 94 -22.90 4.13 0.64
CA GLY A 94 -21.74 4.72 -0.02
C GLY A 94 -20.42 4.01 0.36
N LEU A 95 -20.23 3.70 1.64
CA LEU A 95 -19.08 2.93 2.13
C LEU A 95 -19.06 1.49 1.58
N ALA A 96 -20.22 0.84 1.50
CA ALA A 96 -20.34 -0.49 0.91
C ALA A 96 -19.96 -0.49 -0.57
N LEU A 97 -20.48 0.48 -1.34
CA LEU A 97 -20.12 0.64 -2.75
C LEU A 97 -18.65 0.95 -2.94
N PHE A 98 -18.07 1.82 -2.12
CA PHE A 98 -16.64 2.12 -2.15
C PHE A 98 -15.79 0.88 -1.87
N ALA A 99 -16.14 0.10 -0.83
CA ALA A 99 -15.42 -1.11 -0.48
C ALA A 99 -15.54 -2.18 -1.57
N ALA A 100 -16.75 -2.34 -2.16
CA ALA A 100 -16.96 -3.25 -3.28
C ALA A 100 -16.13 -2.84 -4.51
N ALA A 101 -16.14 -1.56 -4.88
CA ALA A 101 -15.35 -1.04 -5.99
C ALA A 101 -13.84 -1.23 -5.76
N ALA A 102 -13.34 -0.93 -4.55
CA ALA A 102 -11.93 -1.14 -4.19
C ALA A 102 -11.53 -2.62 -4.30
N LEU A 103 -12.33 -3.55 -3.75
CA LEU A 103 -12.09 -4.98 -3.87
C LEU A 103 -12.13 -5.45 -5.33
N GLY A 104 -13.07 -4.95 -6.13
CA GLY A 104 -13.16 -5.19 -7.56
C GLY A 104 -11.90 -4.72 -8.30
N CYS A 105 -11.40 -3.53 -8.00
CA CYS A 105 -10.16 -2.99 -8.56
C CYS A 105 -8.94 -3.86 -8.21
N PHE A 106 -8.86 -4.39 -6.98
CA PHE A 106 -7.81 -5.36 -6.63
C PHE A 106 -7.96 -6.68 -7.39
N ALA A 107 -9.19 -7.21 -7.52
CA ALA A 107 -9.44 -8.45 -8.25
C ALA A 107 -9.11 -8.33 -9.75
N CYS A 108 -9.39 -7.18 -10.36
CA CYS A 108 -9.06 -6.89 -11.75
C CYS A 108 -7.59 -6.46 -11.97
N GLY A 109 -6.80 -6.30 -10.90
CA GLY A 109 -5.39 -5.87 -11.00
C GLY A 109 -5.20 -4.38 -11.32
N TRP A 110 -6.26 -3.57 -11.20
CA TRP A 110 -6.19 -2.10 -11.34
C TRP A 110 -5.58 -1.43 -10.11
N LEU A 111 -5.68 -2.09 -8.97
CA LEU A 111 -4.93 -1.73 -7.77
C LEU A 111 -3.96 -2.86 -7.44
N ARG A 112 -2.73 -2.50 -7.10
CA ARG A 112 -1.67 -3.45 -6.73
C ARG A 112 -1.02 -3.00 -5.44
N PHE A 113 -0.54 -3.95 -4.64
CA PHE A 113 0.17 -3.60 -3.42
C PHE A 113 1.55 -3.01 -3.73
N PRO A 114 2.02 -2.04 -2.91
CA PRO A 114 3.33 -1.42 -3.10
C PRO A 114 4.46 -2.44 -3.08
N GLU A 115 5.40 -2.25 -4.01
CA GLU A 115 6.59 -3.08 -4.20
C GLU A 115 7.74 -2.20 -4.69
N ILE A 116 8.95 -2.46 -4.23
CA ILE A 116 10.17 -1.86 -4.75
C ILE A 116 11.03 -2.99 -5.29
N ALA A 117 11.40 -2.91 -6.56
CA ALA A 117 12.28 -3.89 -7.20
C ALA A 117 13.56 -3.19 -7.67
N CYS A 118 14.69 -3.75 -7.27
CA CYS A 118 16.01 -3.26 -7.62
C CYS A 118 16.71 -4.31 -8.47
N THR A 119 16.99 -4.01 -9.73
CA THR A 119 17.87 -4.78 -10.59
C THR A 119 19.24 -4.09 -10.67
N PRO A 120 20.28 -4.72 -11.23
CA PRO A 120 21.55 -4.03 -11.45
C PRO A 120 21.44 -2.75 -12.29
N ASP A 121 20.46 -2.68 -13.20
CA ASP A 121 20.32 -1.61 -14.16
C ASP A 121 19.21 -0.63 -13.82
N THR A 122 18.11 -1.11 -13.20
CA THR A 122 16.90 -0.32 -12.99
C THR A 122 16.38 -0.36 -11.56
N LEU A 123 15.78 0.73 -11.14
CA LEU A 123 14.96 0.85 -9.95
C LEU A 123 13.49 0.92 -10.36
N THR A 124 12.67 0.02 -9.86
CA THR A 124 11.23 0.01 -10.07
C THR A 124 10.51 0.32 -8.77
N VAL A 125 9.67 1.34 -8.77
CA VAL A 125 8.83 1.72 -7.64
C VAL A 125 7.38 1.50 -8.04
N GLN A 126 6.72 0.55 -7.42
CA GLN A 126 5.30 0.28 -7.64
C GLN A 126 4.49 0.83 -6.47
N SER A 127 3.57 1.72 -6.76
CA SER A 127 2.53 2.18 -5.85
C SER A 127 1.21 1.42 -6.09
N LEU A 128 0.13 1.82 -5.40
CA LEU A 128 -1.18 1.18 -5.59
C LEU A 128 -1.72 1.28 -7.03
N LYS A 129 -1.40 2.36 -7.76
CA LYS A 129 -2.03 2.71 -9.04
C LYS A 129 -1.07 2.76 -10.21
N VAL A 130 0.23 2.89 -9.94
CA VAL A 130 1.26 3.15 -10.94
C VAL A 130 2.52 2.39 -10.60
N ARG A 131 3.26 2.04 -11.63
CA ARG A 131 4.61 1.47 -11.56
C ARG A 131 5.52 2.35 -12.37
N ASP A 132 6.54 2.87 -11.70
CA ASP A 132 7.58 3.70 -12.29
C ASP A 132 8.86 2.88 -12.37
N GLU A 133 9.49 2.86 -13.54
CA GLU A 133 10.77 2.20 -13.76
C GLU A 133 11.77 3.23 -14.30
N ILE A 134 12.89 3.36 -13.62
CA ILE A 134 13.95 4.31 -13.94
C ILE A 134 15.32 3.60 -13.93
N ALA A 135 16.20 3.92 -14.86
CA ALA A 135 17.57 3.46 -14.80
C ALA A 135 18.32 4.13 -13.64
N TRP A 136 19.16 3.40 -12.92
CA TRP A 136 19.96 3.97 -11.83
C TRP A 136 20.83 5.16 -12.28
N ALA A 137 21.27 5.16 -13.53
CA ALA A 137 22.06 6.25 -14.10
C ALA A 137 21.25 7.56 -14.24
N ASP A 138 19.92 7.44 -14.33
CA ASP A 138 18.98 8.55 -14.49
C ASP A 138 18.41 9.03 -13.16
N VAL A 139 18.76 8.40 -12.03
CA VAL A 139 18.39 8.86 -10.69
C VAL A 139 19.37 9.93 -10.24
N GLU A 140 18.88 11.10 -9.83
CA GLU A 140 19.68 12.17 -9.27
C GLU A 140 19.85 12.01 -7.76
N ALA A 141 18.73 11.85 -7.05
CA ALA A 141 18.73 11.72 -5.61
C ALA A 141 17.61 10.77 -5.11
N ILE A 142 17.82 10.23 -3.91
CA ILE A 142 16.80 9.48 -3.17
C ILE A 142 16.68 10.13 -1.79
N GLU A 143 15.54 10.77 -1.53
CA GLU A 143 15.36 11.60 -0.36
C GLU A 143 14.21 11.11 0.53
N PRO A 144 14.33 11.33 1.86
CA PRO A 144 13.19 11.12 2.74
C PRO A 144 12.13 12.19 2.46
N SER A 145 10.89 11.77 2.38
CA SER A 145 9.75 12.64 2.16
C SER A 145 8.61 12.26 3.11
N ALA A 146 7.55 13.04 3.09
CA ALA A 146 6.35 12.77 3.86
C ALA A 146 5.14 12.73 2.91
N SER A 147 4.30 11.70 3.08
CA SER A 147 3.02 11.59 2.39
C SER A 147 1.91 11.52 3.45
N GLY A 148 1.29 12.67 3.73
CA GLY A 148 0.38 12.81 4.86
C GLY A 148 1.12 12.57 6.19
N ASN A 149 0.64 11.60 6.99
CA ASN A 149 1.25 11.20 8.27
C ASN A 149 2.22 10.02 8.13
N SER A 150 2.56 9.61 6.91
CA SER A 150 3.41 8.46 6.62
C SER A 150 4.76 8.92 6.11
N MET A 151 5.82 8.21 6.49
CA MET A 151 7.13 8.40 5.87
C MET A 151 7.10 7.86 4.45
N ALA A 152 7.73 8.59 3.55
CA ALA A 152 7.86 8.24 2.15
C ALA A 152 9.31 8.44 1.68
N ILE A 153 9.66 7.76 0.60
CA ILE A 153 10.89 7.98 -0.14
C ILE A 153 10.50 8.63 -1.47
N LEU A 154 11.16 9.74 -1.76
CA LEU A 154 11.09 10.44 -3.04
C LEU A 154 12.30 10.03 -3.87
N VAL A 155 12.06 9.58 -5.09
CA VAL A 155 13.11 9.33 -6.09
C VAL A 155 13.06 10.48 -7.08
N GLU A 156 14.15 11.23 -7.17
CA GLU A 156 14.28 12.38 -8.06
C GLU A 156 15.00 11.96 -9.34
N PRO A 157 14.33 12.03 -10.51
CA PRO A 157 14.95 11.82 -11.79
C PRO A 157 15.88 12.98 -12.16
N ARG A 158 16.98 12.70 -12.85
CA ARG A 158 17.82 13.73 -13.47
C ARG A 158 17.05 14.48 -14.57
N ASP A 159 17.46 15.70 -14.85
CA ASP A 159 16.89 16.46 -15.94
C ASP A 159 16.99 15.69 -17.27
N GLY A 160 15.84 15.50 -17.93
CA GLY A 160 15.76 14.76 -19.18
C GLY A 160 15.76 13.24 -19.06
N ALA A 161 15.73 12.70 -17.84
CA ALA A 161 15.64 11.26 -17.59
C ALA A 161 14.36 10.66 -18.20
N LYS A 162 14.48 9.41 -18.67
CA LYS A 162 13.34 8.65 -19.19
C LYS A 162 12.80 7.74 -18.09
N VAL A 163 11.64 8.08 -17.56
CA VAL A 163 10.89 7.22 -16.62
C VAL A 163 9.84 6.46 -17.42
N ALA A 164 9.88 5.13 -17.34
CA ALA A 164 8.82 4.30 -17.89
C ALA A 164 7.70 4.18 -16.88
N VAL A 165 6.54 4.77 -17.17
CA VAL A 165 5.38 4.83 -16.29
C VAL A 165 4.29 3.88 -16.79
N GLU A 166 3.95 2.87 -15.99
CA GLU A 166 2.83 1.96 -16.25
C GLU A 166 1.68 2.29 -15.30
N VAL A 167 0.59 2.85 -15.82
CA VAL A 167 -0.60 3.20 -15.05
C VAL A 167 -1.59 2.04 -15.08
N PHE A 168 -1.85 1.41 -13.93
CA PHE A 168 -2.82 0.31 -13.79
C PHE A 168 -4.24 0.82 -13.67
N TYR A 169 -4.43 1.89 -12.89
CA TYR A 169 -5.73 2.49 -12.63
C TYR A 169 -6.00 3.64 -13.59
N ARG A 170 -7.00 3.47 -14.46
CA ARG A 170 -7.42 4.44 -15.49
C ARG A 170 -8.72 5.18 -15.13
N GLY A 171 -9.09 5.21 -13.86
CA GLY A 171 -10.30 5.87 -13.38
C GLY A 171 -10.13 7.37 -13.13
N PRO A 172 -11.16 8.04 -12.58
CA PRO A 172 -11.19 9.50 -12.38
C PRO A 172 -10.06 10.07 -11.50
N LEU A 173 -9.45 9.22 -10.67
CA LEU A 173 -8.33 9.56 -9.79
C LEU A 173 -7.02 8.90 -10.27
N ALA A 174 -6.86 8.72 -11.58
CA ALA A 174 -5.61 8.23 -12.13
C ALA A 174 -4.47 9.22 -11.82
N PRO A 175 -3.29 8.73 -11.44
CA PRO A 175 -2.14 9.60 -11.21
C PRO A 175 -1.71 10.26 -12.53
N SER A 176 -1.17 11.48 -12.43
CA SER A 176 -0.49 12.10 -13.56
C SER A 176 0.80 11.33 -13.88
N PRO A 177 1.13 11.11 -15.15
CA PRO A 177 2.42 10.52 -15.51
C PRO A 177 3.63 11.39 -15.14
N GLU A 178 3.41 12.67 -14.86
CA GLU A 178 4.44 13.61 -14.40
C GLU A 178 4.52 13.69 -12.87
N ALA A 179 3.74 12.87 -12.15
CA ALA A 179 3.77 12.87 -10.70
C ALA A 179 5.14 12.40 -10.20
N PRO A 180 5.66 12.97 -9.09
CA PRO A 180 6.91 12.54 -8.52
C PRO A 180 6.86 11.07 -8.09
N ILE A 181 7.96 10.34 -8.26
CA ILE A 181 8.07 8.94 -7.88
C ILE A 181 8.17 8.87 -6.35
N VAL A 182 7.04 8.57 -5.70
CA VAL A 182 6.95 8.53 -4.23
C VAL A 182 6.51 7.13 -3.79
N SER A 183 7.27 6.54 -2.88
CA SER A 183 6.92 5.30 -2.22
C SER A 183 6.66 5.51 -0.72
N VAL A 184 5.48 5.14 -0.25
CA VAL A 184 5.16 5.14 1.18
C VAL A 184 5.85 3.96 1.85
N VAL A 185 6.84 4.23 2.69
CA VAL A 185 7.73 3.19 3.24
C VAL A 185 7.22 2.54 4.51
N ASP A 186 6.27 3.14 5.20
CA ASP A 186 5.63 2.54 6.40
C ASP A 186 4.93 1.20 6.12
N LEU A 187 4.72 0.88 4.85
CA LEU A 187 4.07 -0.35 4.40
C LEU A 187 5.03 -1.53 4.25
N PHE A 188 6.34 -1.25 4.30
CA PHE A 188 7.38 -2.26 4.14
C PHE A 188 7.90 -2.76 5.49
N PRO A 189 8.27 -4.04 5.59
CA PRO A 189 8.77 -4.61 6.84
C PRO A 189 10.17 -4.12 7.24
N THR A 190 10.91 -3.56 6.30
CA THR A 190 12.30 -3.09 6.46
C THR A 190 12.45 -1.84 7.30
N GLY A 191 11.41 -1.15 7.63
CA GLY A 191 11.53 0.18 8.21
C GLY A 191 12.04 1.24 7.21
N PRO A 192 11.65 2.50 7.41
CA PRO A 192 11.91 3.57 6.44
C PRO A 192 13.40 3.92 6.30
N GLU A 193 14.13 3.97 7.40
CA GLU A 193 15.54 4.35 7.43
C GLU A 193 16.41 3.28 6.74
N ALA A 194 16.24 2.01 7.11
CA ALA A 194 17.01 0.92 6.51
C ALA A 194 16.74 0.78 5.00
N LEU A 195 15.52 1.05 4.56
CA LEU A 195 15.18 1.04 3.14
C LEU A 195 15.81 2.23 2.40
N LEU A 196 15.81 3.41 3.00
CA LEU A 196 16.44 4.61 2.44
C LEU A 196 17.96 4.41 2.30
N ASP A 197 18.61 3.91 3.35
CA ASP A 197 20.06 3.64 3.36
C ASP A 197 20.44 2.57 2.33
N PHE A 198 19.60 1.54 2.20
CA PHE A 198 19.77 0.50 1.19
C PHE A 198 19.73 1.07 -0.24
N LEU A 199 18.73 1.89 -0.55
CA LEU A 199 18.59 2.46 -1.89
C LEU A 199 19.73 3.45 -2.20
N ARG A 200 20.11 4.30 -1.24
CA ARG A 200 21.24 5.23 -1.36
C ARG A 200 22.55 4.50 -1.55
N TYR A 201 22.78 3.40 -0.83
CA TYR A 201 23.98 2.58 -0.99
C TYR A 201 24.18 2.14 -2.45
N TYR A 202 23.13 1.69 -3.13
CA TYR A 202 23.23 1.27 -4.54
C TYR A 202 23.20 2.44 -5.52
N LEU A 203 22.67 3.58 -5.14
CA LEU A 203 22.78 4.81 -5.94
C LEU A 203 24.23 5.27 -5.99
N ASP A 204 24.88 5.34 -4.81
CA ASP A 204 26.25 5.88 -4.65
C ASP A 204 27.34 4.90 -5.11
N ARG A 205 27.04 3.60 -5.21
CA ARG A 205 28.01 2.54 -5.51
C ARG A 205 27.57 1.67 -6.70
N PRO A 206 27.75 2.16 -7.93
CA PRO A 206 27.35 1.43 -9.14
C PRO A 206 28.00 0.03 -9.26
N GLU A 207 29.24 -0.12 -8.80
CA GLU A 207 29.99 -1.39 -8.79
C GLU A 207 29.34 -2.46 -7.90
N SER A 208 28.62 -2.05 -6.87
CA SER A 208 27.93 -2.97 -5.95
C SER A 208 26.58 -3.46 -6.50
N ARG A 209 26.05 -2.86 -7.58
CA ARG A 209 24.75 -3.24 -8.14
C ARG A 209 24.67 -4.67 -8.65
N ALA A 210 25.81 -5.27 -8.98
CA ALA A 210 25.88 -6.69 -9.32
C ALA A 210 25.37 -7.60 -8.19
N GLU A 211 25.44 -7.14 -6.93
CA GLU A 211 24.93 -7.85 -5.75
C GLU A 211 23.41 -8.01 -5.77
N LEU A 212 22.69 -7.07 -6.40
CA LEU A 212 21.24 -7.12 -6.56
C LEU A 212 20.81 -8.36 -7.35
N GLY A 213 21.63 -8.81 -8.30
CA GLY A 213 21.36 -9.98 -9.12
C GLY A 213 21.70 -11.33 -8.47
N ASN A 214 22.52 -11.38 -7.43
CA ASN A 214 23.04 -12.62 -6.86
C ASN A 214 22.59 -12.94 -5.42
N GLY A 215 21.67 -12.14 -4.86
CA GLY A 215 21.06 -12.37 -3.55
C GLY A 215 21.85 -11.81 -2.36
N ARG A 216 23.08 -11.33 -2.52
CA ARG A 216 23.85 -10.68 -1.44
C ARG A 216 23.20 -9.42 -0.91
N ALA A 217 22.40 -8.76 -1.74
CA ALA A 217 21.59 -7.62 -1.34
C ALA A 217 20.62 -7.92 -0.18
N VAL A 218 20.16 -9.17 -0.07
CA VAL A 218 19.28 -9.62 1.02
C VAL A 218 20.01 -9.61 2.36
N GLU A 219 21.25 -10.08 2.37
CA GLU A 219 22.11 -10.13 3.57
C GLU A 219 22.42 -8.71 4.07
N ARG A 220 22.63 -7.78 3.15
CA ARG A 220 22.93 -6.38 3.47
C ARG A 220 21.73 -5.63 4.11
N LEU A 221 20.51 -5.95 3.74
CA LEU A 221 19.31 -5.39 4.35
C LEU A 221 19.02 -5.95 5.77
N GLN A 222 19.72 -7.01 6.17
CA GLN A 222 19.56 -7.66 7.48
C GLN A 222 20.61 -7.22 8.50
N GLN A 223 21.60 -6.45 8.09
CA GLN A 223 22.64 -5.86 8.95
C GLN A 223 22.21 -4.50 9.48
#